data_14d87e5796d32bc74157af09ad32bbf8
#
_entry.id   14d87e5796d32bc74157af09ad32bbf8
#
_cell.length_a   1.000
_cell.length_b   1.000
_cell.length_c   1.000
_cell.angle_alpha   90.00
_cell.angle_beta   90.00
_cell.angle_gamma   90.00
#
_symmetry.space_group_name_H-M   'P 1'
#
loop_
_entity.id
_entity.type
_entity.pdbx_description
1 polymer ?
#
loop_
_entity_poly.entity_id
_entity_poly.type
_entity_poly.pdbx_seq_one_letter_code
_entity_poly.pdbx_strand_id
1 'polypeptide(L)'
;MTFTRRHFIQTSSALAGASGLGLLPAAAKPLSFRFGYSAISWGTDIEEAIKVGQRVGLPGIEPFRQNVVNYLDKPLALKKLMTDAGLQMVTCSNGGGPDFSGNFFDPAQTPKTIADHVKFARDFIKPFGYCDHFKMNNGPRPKGYEVSDDQIKVCADALNAIGMETIKMGIKLAPHPHVGSLIQTEHETRKLMELTDPRYVWLTADTSHLTLGGMDPIQIIKDYWPRLAEVHYKDAPRHLRGGKVLAVPKTGPEAGGHGWFRNLNDADGGGVDFPTLQKYLIAQNYKGWCVLDLDASMIPKGSNMEEVLKGNIKYMVDVLHVDPKTV
;
A
#
# COMPACT_ATOMS: atom_id res chain seq x y z
N MET A 1 -33.87 52.07 43.96
CA MET A 1 -34.36 50.80 43.44
C MET A 1 -33.84 49.70 44.36
N THR A 2 -34.71 49.14 45.18
CA THR A 2 -34.36 48.10 46.20
C THR A 2 -34.36 46.73 45.52
N PHE A 3 -33.21 46.12 45.43
CA PHE A 3 -33.08 44.73 44.97
C PHE A 3 -33.64 43.79 46.07
N THR A 4 -34.68 43.03 45.76
CA THR A 4 -35.27 42.05 46.66
C THR A 4 -34.49 40.71 46.65
N ARG A 5 -34.47 39.99 47.81
CA ARG A 5 -33.80 38.67 47.97
C ARG A 5 -34.16 37.62 46.91
N ARG A 6 -35.27 37.78 46.24
CA ARG A 6 -35.69 36.86 45.14
C ARG A 6 -34.86 36.98 43.88
N HIS A 7 -34.31 38.14 43.55
CA HIS A 7 -33.47 38.32 42.37
C HIS A 7 -32.08 37.74 42.56
N PHE A 8 -31.55 37.66 43.79
CA PHE A 8 -30.26 37.07 44.10
C PHE A 8 -30.27 35.54 44.00
N ILE A 9 -31.38 34.89 44.33
CA ILE A 9 -31.51 33.43 44.25
C ILE A 9 -31.67 32.96 42.80
N GLN A 10 -32.30 33.75 41.92
CA GLN A 10 -32.44 33.37 40.50
C GLN A 10 -31.14 33.53 39.69
N THR A 11 -30.27 34.46 40.06
CA THR A 11 -28.96 34.63 39.43
C THR A 11 -27.91 33.63 39.93
N SER A 12 -28.05 33.09 41.15
CA SER A 12 -27.12 32.11 41.70
C SER A 12 -27.37 30.67 41.18
N SER A 13 -28.58 30.39 40.71
CA SER A 13 -28.95 29.05 40.18
C SER A 13 -28.56 28.87 38.72
N ALA A 14 -28.21 29.93 38.00
CA ALA A 14 -27.80 29.87 36.61
C ALA A 14 -26.29 29.60 36.41
N LEU A 15 -25.46 29.74 37.47
CA LEU A 15 -24.01 29.48 37.39
C LEU A 15 -23.59 28.10 37.91
N ALA A 16 -24.50 27.32 38.49
CA ALA A 16 -24.18 25.99 38.97
C ALA A 16 -24.48 24.86 37.97
N GLY A 17 -25.04 25.20 36.80
CA GLY A 17 -25.39 24.24 35.74
C GLY A 17 -24.39 24.09 34.58
N ALA A 18 -23.28 24.83 34.63
CA ALA A 18 -22.34 24.88 33.50
C ALA A 18 -21.06 24.03 33.66
N SER A 19 -20.94 23.22 34.68
CA SER A 19 -19.74 22.40 34.94
C SER A 19 -19.95 20.92 34.71
N GLY A 20 -20.78 20.55 33.72
CA GLY A 20 -21.06 19.15 33.39
C GLY A 20 -21.28 18.85 31.91
N LEU A 21 -21.01 19.80 31.01
CA LEU A 21 -20.89 19.49 29.59
C LEU A 21 -19.45 18.99 29.35
N GLY A 22 -19.25 17.67 29.55
CA GLY A 22 -18.12 17.01 28.99
C GLY A 22 -18.04 17.40 27.52
N LEU A 23 -16.94 18.04 27.11
CA LEU A 23 -16.63 18.26 25.71
C LEU A 23 -16.75 16.90 25.04
N LEU A 24 -17.83 16.67 24.31
CA LEU A 24 -17.88 15.53 23.39
C LEU A 24 -16.61 15.63 22.55
N PRO A 25 -15.81 14.58 22.46
CA PRO A 25 -14.64 14.63 21.61
C PRO A 25 -15.11 15.09 20.24
N ALA A 26 -14.50 16.15 19.72
CA ALA A 26 -14.81 16.65 18.39
C ALA A 26 -14.77 15.43 17.46
N ALA A 27 -15.88 15.18 16.75
CA ALA A 27 -15.95 14.06 15.84
C ALA A 27 -14.69 14.11 14.96
N ALA A 28 -13.90 13.04 14.97
CA ALA A 28 -12.68 12.97 14.15
C ALA A 28 -13.09 13.27 12.71
N LYS A 29 -12.37 14.21 12.06
CA LYS A 29 -12.63 14.49 10.66
C LYS A 29 -12.49 13.17 9.88
N PRO A 30 -13.40 12.86 8.95
CA PRO A 30 -13.26 11.68 8.12
C PRO A 30 -11.90 11.73 7.42
N LEU A 31 -11.24 10.60 7.32
CA LEU A 31 -9.98 10.49 6.60
C LEU A 31 -10.19 10.86 5.13
N SER A 32 -9.18 11.41 4.52
CA SER A 32 -9.21 11.77 3.11
C SER A 32 -8.67 10.67 2.20
N PHE A 33 -8.15 9.58 2.78
CA PHE A 33 -7.61 8.41 2.09
C PHE A 33 -8.41 7.16 2.44
N ARG A 34 -8.33 6.16 1.60
CA ARG A 34 -9.13 4.93 1.68
C ARG A 34 -8.25 3.73 2.00
N PHE A 35 -8.88 2.67 2.51
CA PHE A 35 -8.19 1.42 2.80
C PHE A 35 -8.61 0.30 1.86
N GLY A 36 -7.63 -0.55 1.54
CA GLY A 36 -7.83 -1.79 0.81
C GLY A 36 -6.99 -2.90 1.43
N TYR A 37 -7.01 -4.07 0.81
CA TYR A 37 -6.14 -5.19 1.18
C TYR A 37 -5.59 -5.87 -0.08
N SER A 38 -4.40 -6.44 0.04
CA SER A 38 -3.73 -7.20 -1.02
C SER A 38 -4.32 -8.61 -1.12
N ALA A 39 -4.62 -9.06 -2.34
CA ALA A 39 -5.15 -10.38 -2.60
C ALA A 39 -4.09 -11.44 -2.91
N ILE A 40 -2.80 -11.13 -2.76
CA ILE A 40 -1.68 -12.01 -3.16
C ILE A 40 -1.79 -13.42 -2.54
N SER A 41 -2.23 -13.52 -1.29
CA SER A 41 -2.28 -14.79 -0.55
C SER A 41 -3.42 -15.72 -0.95
N TRP A 42 -4.34 -15.28 -1.80
CA TRP A 42 -5.40 -16.15 -2.35
C TRP A 42 -5.00 -16.87 -3.66
N GLY A 43 -3.76 -16.68 -4.13
CA GLY A 43 -3.31 -17.32 -5.37
C GLY A 43 -4.22 -16.97 -6.54
N THR A 44 -4.79 -17.97 -7.22
CA THR A 44 -5.72 -17.76 -8.35
C THR A 44 -7.19 -17.64 -7.95
N ASP A 45 -7.50 -17.75 -6.66
CA ASP A 45 -8.88 -17.66 -6.14
C ASP A 45 -9.27 -16.24 -5.77
N ILE A 46 -9.31 -15.38 -6.78
CA ILE A 46 -9.70 -13.97 -6.61
C ILE A 46 -11.15 -13.82 -6.15
N GLU A 47 -12.02 -14.78 -6.49
CA GLU A 47 -13.42 -14.73 -6.10
C GLU A 47 -13.60 -14.93 -4.59
N GLU A 48 -12.82 -15.82 -3.96
CA GLU A 48 -12.84 -15.96 -2.50
C GLU A 48 -12.23 -14.72 -1.83
N ALA A 49 -11.15 -14.14 -2.39
CA ALA A 49 -10.63 -12.88 -1.88
C ALA A 49 -11.72 -11.80 -1.86
N ILE A 50 -12.48 -11.64 -2.95
CA ILE A 50 -13.61 -10.69 -3.05
C ILE A 50 -14.66 -10.95 -1.98
N LYS A 51 -15.07 -12.22 -1.77
CA LYS A 51 -16.05 -12.59 -0.73
C LYS A 51 -15.56 -12.26 0.68
N VAL A 52 -14.27 -12.50 0.97
CA VAL A 52 -13.66 -12.12 2.25
C VAL A 52 -13.72 -10.60 2.44
N GLY A 53 -13.30 -9.82 1.44
CA GLY A 53 -13.38 -8.36 1.48
C GLY A 53 -14.78 -7.84 1.77
N GLN A 54 -15.79 -8.41 1.11
CA GLN A 54 -17.20 -8.11 1.36
C GLN A 54 -17.59 -8.40 2.82
N ARG A 55 -17.23 -9.58 3.36
CA ARG A 55 -17.56 -9.94 4.74
C ARG A 55 -16.89 -9.07 5.78
N VAL A 56 -15.64 -8.67 5.54
CA VAL A 56 -14.92 -7.76 6.46
C VAL A 56 -15.26 -6.30 6.26
N GLY A 57 -15.89 -5.93 5.13
CA GLY A 57 -16.40 -4.59 4.85
C GLY A 57 -15.32 -3.58 4.43
N LEU A 58 -14.19 -4.00 3.88
CA LEU A 58 -13.19 -3.09 3.31
C LEU A 58 -13.61 -2.61 1.92
N PRO A 59 -13.39 -1.32 1.57
CA PRO A 59 -13.82 -0.78 0.29
C PRO A 59 -12.90 -1.10 -0.89
N GLY A 60 -11.65 -1.54 -0.63
CA GLY A 60 -10.63 -1.75 -1.67
C GLY A 60 -10.01 -3.14 -1.66
N ILE A 61 -9.69 -3.65 -2.86
CA ILE A 61 -8.93 -4.89 -3.07
C ILE A 61 -7.81 -4.64 -4.08
N GLU A 62 -6.62 -5.12 -3.79
CA GLU A 62 -5.46 -5.08 -4.69
C GLU A 62 -5.07 -6.50 -5.12
N PRO A 63 -5.44 -6.94 -6.31
CA PRO A 63 -4.94 -8.18 -6.88
C PRO A 63 -3.54 -8.01 -7.49
N PHE A 64 -2.91 -9.17 -7.70
CA PHE A 64 -1.75 -9.33 -8.57
C PHE A 64 -2.20 -9.94 -9.90
N ARG A 65 -1.43 -9.72 -10.96
CA ARG A 65 -1.75 -10.29 -12.29
C ARG A 65 -2.00 -11.80 -12.24
N GLN A 66 -1.27 -12.53 -11.40
CA GLN A 66 -1.50 -13.97 -11.19
C GLN A 66 -2.84 -14.29 -10.53
N ASN A 67 -3.38 -13.41 -9.67
CA ASN A 67 -4.68 -13.65 -9.05
C ASN A 67 -5.82 -13.57 -10.07
N VAL A 68 -5.64 -12.79 -11.12
CA VAL A 68 -6.67 -12.46 -12.10
C VAL A 68 -6.50 -13.16 -13.44
N VAL A 69 -5.72 -14.25 -13.49
CA VAL A 69 -5.42 -14.98 -14.74
C VAL A 69 -6.68 -15.44 -15.48
N ASN A 70 -7.73 -15.78 -14.75
CA ASN A 70 -9.02 -16.20 -15.31
C ASN A 70 -9.89 -15.04 -15.83
N TYR A 71 -9.40 -13.79 -15.70
CA TYR A 71 -10.13 -12.56 -16.05
C TYR A 71 -9.32 -11.62 -16.95
N LEU A 72 -8.11 -12.00 -17.39
CA LEU A 72 -7.24 -11.14 -18.20
C LEU A 72 -7.92 -10.73 -19.52
N ASP A 73 -8.76 -11.57 -20.09
CA ASP A 73 -9.53 -11.35 -21.33
C ASP A 73 -10.94 -10.77 -21.10
N LYS A 74 -11.36 -10.66 -19.84
CA LYS A 74 -12.71 -10.21 -19.43
C LYS A 74 -12.68 -9.31 -18.18
N PRO A 75 -11.90 -8.21 -18.18
CA PRO A 75 -11.73 -7.35 -17.01
C PRO A 75 -13.04 -6.75 -16.48
N LEU A 76 -14.01 -6.48 -17.37
CA LEU A 76 -15.31 -5.96 -16.96
C LEU A 76 -16.16 -6.96 -16.18
N ALA A 77 -15.98 -8.28 -16.39
CA ALA A 77 -16.63 -9.30 -15.58
C ALA A 77 -16.09 -9.27 -14.16
N LEU A 78 -14.76 -9.16 -13.99
CA LEU A 78 -14.14 -9.01 -12.66
C LEU A 78 -14.56 -7.70 -11.99
N LYS A 79 -14.59 -6.59 -12.74
CA LYS A 79 -15.09 -5.29 -12.23
C LYS A 79 -16.49 -5.43 -11.68
N LYS A 80 -17.38 -6.15 -12.39
CA LYS A 80 -18.76 -6.37 -11.94
C LYS A 80 -18.78 -7.16 -10.63
N LEU A 81 -18.02 -8.26 -10.51
CA LEU A 81 -17.95 -9.05 -9.28
C LEU A 81 -17.49 -8.21 -8.08
N MET A 82 -16.45 -7.39 -8.25
CA MET A 82 -15.97 -6.49 -7.21
C MET A 82 -17.03 -5.45 -6.84
N THR A 83 -17.67 -4.83 -7.83
CA THR A 83 -18.71 -3.81 -7.61
C THR A 83 -19.92 -4.39 -6.89
N ASP A 84 -20.39 -5.57 -7.29
CA ASP A 84 -21.52 -6.26 -6.65
C ASP A 84 -21.21 -6.62 -5.18
N ALA A 85 -19.93 -6.83 -4.86
CA ALA A 85 -19.44 -7.07 -3.50
C ALA A 85 -19.15 -5.77 -2.71
N GLY A 86 -19.34 -4.59 -3.30
CA GLY A 86 -19.05 -3.31 -2.66
C GLY A 86 -17.56 -2.92 -2.65
N LEU A 87 -16.74 -3.57 -3.50
CA LEU A 87 -15.30 -3.34 -3.58
C LEU A 87 -14.91 -2.56 -4.83
N GLN A 88 -13.81 -1.80 -4.72
CA GLN A 88 -13.10 -1.23 -5.85
C GLN A 88 -11.72 -1.89 -5.98
N MET A 89 -11.27 -2.14 -7.20
CA MET A 89 -9.87 -2.49 -7.42
C MET A 89 -9.00 -1.26 -7.15
N VAL A 90 -8.10 -1.36 -6.18
CA VAL A 90 -7.13 -0.30 -5.85
C VAL A 90 -6.20 -0.08 -7.03
N THR A 91 -5.47 -1.10 -7.38
CA THR A 91 -4.63 -1.27 -8.55
C THR A 91 -4.52 -2.77 -8.84
N CYS A 92 -3.74 -3.17 -9.85
CA CYS A 92 -3.35 -4.55 -10.05
C CYS A 92 -1.83 -4.61 -10.21
N SER A 93 -1.14 -5.31 -9.31
CA SER A 93 0.31 -5.48 -9.43
C SER A 93 0.68 -6.33 -10.65
N ASN A 94 1.81 -6.01 -11.28
CA ASN A 94 2.25 -6.62 -12.52
C ASN A 94 2.75 -8.09 -12.40
N GLY A 95 2.95 -8.61 -11.19
CA GLY A 95 3.65 -9.89 -10.97
C GLY A 95 2.91 -11.13 -11.42
N GLY A 96 3.62 -12.01 -12.13
CA GLY A 96 3.16 -13.36 -12.52
C GLY A 96 2.18 -13.41 -13.70
N GLY A 97 1.61 -14.60 -13.92
CA GLY A 97 0.67 -14.83 -15.01
C GLY A 97 1.32 -15.24 -16.33
N PRO A 98 0.49 -15.69 -17.31
CA PRO A 98 0.96 -16.08 -18.63
C PRO A 98 1.60 -14.89 -19.36
N ASP A 99 2.60 -15.18 -20.18
CA ASP A 99 3.31 -14.20 -21.01
C ASP A 99 3.97 -13.03 -20.26
N PHE A 100 4.04 -13.10 -18.93
CA PHE A 100 4.66 -12.07 -18.10
C PHE A 100 6.16 -11.92 -18.43
N SER A 101 6.59 -10.69 -18.67
CA SER A 101 7.98 -10.33 -18.86
C SER A 101 8.42 -9.35 -17.78
N GLY A 102 9.28 -9.82 -16.86
CA GLY A 102 9.69 -9.05 -15.67
C GLY A 102 11.17 -8.68 -15.63
N ASN A 103 11.87 -8.71 -16.76
CA ASN A 103 13.29 -8.33 -16.79
C ASN A 103 13.43 -6.83 -17.06
N PHE A 104 13.85 -6.08 -16.04
CA PHE A 104 14.01 -4.63 -16.08
C PHE A 104 15.47 -4.17 -16.15
N PHE A 105 16.45 -5.08 -16.14
CA PHE A 105 17.88 -4.73 -16.07
C PHE A 105 18.70 -5.19 -17.28
N ASP A 106 18.14 -6.01 -18.17
CA ASP A 106 18.79 -6.46 -19.40
C ASP A 106 18.23 -5.68 -20.59
N PRO A 107 19.06 -4.83 -21.25
CA PRO A 107 18.61 -4.02 -22.39
C PRO A 107 18.05 -4.83 -23.56
N ALA A 108 18.45 -6.09 -23.71
CA ALA A 108 17.93 -6.97 -24.77
C ALA A 108 16.49 -7.42 -24.50
N GLN A 109 16.06 -7.45 -23.24
CA GLN A 109 14.75 -7.93 -22.82
C GLN A 109 13.76 -6.81 -22.45
N THR A 110 14.24 -5.63 -22.10
CA THR A 110 13.39 -4.50 -21.69
C THR A 110 12.36 -4.09 -22.75
N PRO A 111 12.60 -4.15 -24.09
CA PRO A 111 11.55 -3.84 -25.07
C PRO A 111 10.32 -4.76 -24.94
N LYS A 112 10.52 -6.05 -24.68
CA LYS A 112 9.42 -7.00 -24.43
C LYS A 112 8.73 -6.70 -23.12
N THR A 113 9.49 -6.38 -22.08
CA THR A 113 8.97 -5.99 -20.76
C THR A 113 8.09 -4.74 -20.86
N ILE A 114 8.54 -3.70 -21.56
CA ILE A 114 7.77 -2.47 -21.80
C ILE A 114 6.46 -2.80 -22.51
N ALA A 115 6.53 -3.55 -23.63
CA ALA A 115 5.35 -3.89 -24.43
C ALA A 115 4.31 -4.68 -23.63
N ASP A 116 4.75 -5.65 -22.81
CA ASP A 116 3.86 -6.47 -21.96
C ASP A 116 3.13 -5.60 -20.93
N HIS A 117 3.86 -4.69 -20.24
CA HIS A 117 3.26 -3.87 -19.19
C HIS A 117 2.31 -2.79 -19.75
N VAL A 118 2.67 -2.18 -20.88
CA VAL A 118 1.77 -1.23 -21.58
C VAL A 118 0.51 -1.95 -22.05
N LYS A 119 0.65 -3.16 -22.59
CA LYS A 119 -0.49 -3.99 -23.01
C LYS A 119 -1.38 -4.32 -21.81
N PHE A 120 -0.81 -4.77 -20.69
CA PHE A 120 -1.56 -5.12 -19.49
C PHE A 120 -2.30 -3.90 -18.91
N ALA A 121 -1.66 -2.75 -18.83
CA ALA A 121 -2.30 -1.52 -18.37
C ALA A 121 -3.48 -1.12 -19.27
N ARG A 122 -3.31 -1.22 -20.61
CA ARG A 122 -4.34 -0.87 -21.58
C ARG A 122 -5.52 -1.84 -21.59
N ASP A 123 -5.23 -3.15 -21.61
CA ASP A 123 -6.23 -4.18 -21.87
C ASP A 123 -6.93 -4.65 -20.57
N PHE A 124 -6.24 -4.53 -19.42
CA PHE A 124 -6.78 -5.01 -18.15
C PHE A 124 -7.09 -3.86 -17.16
N ILE A 125 -6.14 -2.96 -16.85
CA ILE A 125 -6.35 -1.95 -15.79
C ILE A 125 -7.28 -0.83 -16.27
N LYS A 126 -7.03 -0.27 -17.46
CA LYS A 126 -7.82 0.84 -18.01
C LYS A 126 -9.33 0.60 -18.07
N PRO A 127 -9.85 -0.61 -18.43
CA PRO A 127 -11.28 -0.91 -18.45
C PRO A 127 -12.00 -0.72 -17.10
N PHE A 128 -11.31 -0.76 -15.97
CA PHE A 128 -11.92 -0.46 -14.68
C PHE A 128 -12.35 1.01 -14.57
N GLY A 129 -11.64 1.93 -15.22
CA GLY A 129 -12.05 3.34 -15.38
C GLY A 129 -11.88 4.22 -14.15
N TYR A 130 -11.56 3.66 -12.99
CA TYR A 130 -11.32 4.38 -11.73
C TYR A 130 -9.94 4.08 -11.10
N CYS A 131 -9.21 3.09 -11.60
CA CYS A 131 -7.83 2.84 -11.18
C CYS A 131 -6.92 3.92 -11.74
N ASP A 132 -6.31 4.72 -10.88
CA ASP A 132 -5.49 5.87 -11.25
C ASP A 132 -3.99 5.58 -11.24
N HIS A 133 -3.59 4.38 -10.81
CA HIS A 133 -2.19 3.98 -10.80
C HIS A 133 -2.01 2.48 -11.10
N PHE A 134 -0.78 2.14 -11.47
CA PHE A 134 -0.32 0.78 -11.76
C PHE A 134 0.90 0.49 -10.90
N LYS A 135 0.75 -0.36 -9.88
CA LYS A 135 1.84 -0.80 -9.02
C LYS A 135 2.78 -1.75 -9.76
N MET A 136 4.08 -1.48 -9.69
CA MET A 136 5.10 -2.19 -10.43
C MET A 136 6.13 -2.84 -9.52
N ASN A 137 6.21 -4.17 -9.53
CA ASN A 137 7.37 -4.88 -9.04
C ASN A 137 8.47 -4.87 -10.13
N ASN A 138 9.69 -4.51 -9.76
CA ASN A 138 10.81 -4.28 -10.70
C ASN A 138 11.56 -5.58 -11.10
N GLY A 139 10.90 -6.73 -10.96
CA GLY A 139 11.46 -8.02 -11.31
C GLY A 139 12.53 -8.54 -10.34
N PRO A 140 13.12 -9.72 -10.62
CA PRO A 140 14.11 -10.33 -9.74
C PRO A 140 15.45 -9.59 -9.80
N ARG A 141 16.24 -9.77 -8.74
CA ARG A 141 17.65 -9.33 -8.73
C ARG A 141 18.49 -10.15 -9.73
N PRO A 142 19.55 -9.54 -10.30
CA PRO A 142 20.47 -10.26 -11.18
C PRO A 142 21.23 -11.36 -10.42
N LYS A 143 21.79 -12.31 -11.17
CA LYS A 143 22.72 -13.30 -10.61
C LYS A 143 23.90 -12.57 -9.94
N GLY A 144 24.28 -13.03 -8.74
CA GLY A 144 25.33 -12.39 -7.96
C GLY A 144 24.83 -11.34 -6.97
N TYR A 145 23.52 -11.06 -6.99
CA TYR A 145 22.81 -10.21 -6.02
C TYR A 145 23.08 -8.69 -6.16
N GLU A 146 24.29 -8.24 -6.45
CA GLU A 146 24.62 -6.81 -6.53
C GLU A 146 23.99 -6.20 -7.81
N VAL A 147 23.50 -4.97 -7.67
CA VAL A 147 22.87 -4.20 -8.74
C VAL A 147 23.73 -2.98 -9.02
N SER A 148 24.16 -2.82 -10.27
CA SER A 148 24.93 -1.65 -10.69
C SER A 148 24.01 -0.47 -11.03
N ASP A 149 24.57 0.74 -10.97
CA ASP A 149 23.87 1.96 -11.39
C ASP A 149 23.43 1.90 -12.87
N ASP A 150 24.18 1.21 -13.73
CA ASP A 150 23.78 0.98 -15.12
C ASP A 150 22.53 0.11 -15.22
N GLN A 151 22.40 -0.92 -14.38
CA GLN A 151 21.17 -1.75 -14.33
C GLN A 151 19.99 -0.97 -13.78
N ILE A 152 20.22 -0.10 -12.78
CA ILE A 152 19.16 0.80 -12.27
C ILE A 152 18.76 1.78 -13.38
N LYS A 153 19.71 2.29 -14.18
CA LYS A 153 19.41 3.17 -15.32
C LYS A 153 18.56 2.47 -16.38
N VAL A 154 18.88 1.24 -16.73
CA VAL A 154 18.06 0.45 -17.67
C VAL A 154 16.65 0.28 -17.15
N CYS A 155 16.49 0.00 -15.85
CA CYS A 155 15.18 -0.06 -15.18
C CYS A 155 14.44 1.28 -15.25
N ALA A 156 15.12 2.37 -14.94
CA ALA A 156 14.53 3.71 -14.97
C ALA A 156 14.06 4.11 -16.38
N ASP A 157 14.86 3.81 -17.40
CA ASP A 157 14.50 4.05 -18.81
C ASP A 157 13.25 3.24 -19.21
N ALA A 158 13.17 1.97 -18.78
CA ALA A 158 12.00 1.13 -19.02
C ALA A 158 10.74 1.66 -18.31
N LEU A 159 10.88 2.07 -17.04
CA LEU A 159 9.77 2.65 -16.29
C LEU A 159 9.31 3.98 -16.88
N ASN A 160 10.22 4.85 -17.31
CA ASN A 160 9.87 6.08 -18.00
C ASN A 160 9.08 5.78 -19.29
N ALA A 161 9.52 4.81 -20.09
CA ALA A 161 8.82 4.42 -21.33
C ALA A 161 7.41 3.86 -21.04
N ILE A 162 7.24 2.99 -20.03
CA ILE A 162 5.94 2.47 -19.63
C ILE A 162 5.06 3.62 -19.09
N GLY A 163 5.62 4.47 -18.22
CA GLY A 163 4.92 5.59 -17.61
C GLY A 163 4.42 6.62 -18.62
N MET A 164 5.20 6.92 -19.65
CA MET A 164 4.78 7.77 -20.76
C MET A 164 3.55 7.23 -21.49
N GLU A 165 3.41 5.93 -21.61
CA GLU A 165 2.23 5.32 -22.25
C GLU A 165 1.05 5.21 -21.26
N THR A 166 1.30 4.82 -20.02
CA THR A 166 0.21 4.63 -19.05
C THR A 166 -0.43 5.96 -18.64
N ILE A 167 0.34 7.06 -18.55
CA ILE A 167 -0.22 8.37 -18.22
C ILE A 167 -1.21 8.89 -19.28
N LYS A 168 -1.04 8.53 -20.56
CA LYS A 168 -2.02 8.83 -21.60
C LYS A 168 -3.36 8.15 -21.39
N MET A 169 -3.37 7.09 -20.57
CA MET A 169 -4.57 6.36 -20.17
C MET A 169 -5.15 6.87 -18.84
N GLY A 170 -4.53 7.88 -18.21
CA GLY A 170 -4.88 8.38 -16.89
C GLY A 170 -4.33 7.52 -15.74
N ILE A 171 -3.34 6.66 -16.00
CA ILE A 171 -2.77 5.70 -15.06
C ILE A 171 -1.32 6.10 -14.74
N LYS A 172 -1.06 6.44 -13.48
CA LYS A 172 0.28 6.69 -12.95
C LYS A 172 1.05 5.38 -12.83
N LEU A 173 2.30 5.34 -13.24
CA LEU A 173 3.16 4.19 -12.99
C LEU A 173 3.83 4.32 -11.63
N ALA A 174 3.72 3.31 -10.78
CA ALA A 174 4.22 3.36 -9.40
C ALA A 174 5.11 2.15 -9.07
N PRO A 175 6.45 2.24 -9.30
CA PRO A 175 7.38 1.22 -8.84
C PRO A 175 7.29 1.02 -7.32
N HIS A 176 7.47 -0.23 -6.92
CA HIS A 176 7.39 -0.73 -5.57
C HIS A 176 8.75 -1.32 -5.18
N PRO A 177 9.63 -0.57 -4.49
CA PRO A 177 10.86 -1.11 -3.94
C PRO A 177 10.55 -2.32 -3.05
N HIS A 178 11.22 -3.46 -3.31
CA HIS A 178 10.83 -4.72 -2.74
C HIS A 178 12.07 -5.57 -2.45
N VAL A 179 12.23 -6.09 -1.23
CA VAL A 179 13.34 -7.00 -0.92
C VAL A 179 13.28 -8.25 -1.81
N GLY A 180 14.44 -8.66 -2.32
CA GLY A 180 14.55 -9.72 -3.31
C GLY A 180 14.28 -9.30 -4.75
N SER A 181 13.84 -8.06 -5.01
CA SER A 181 13.70 -7.50 -6.36
C SER A 181 14.92 -6.68 -6.78
N LEU A 182 14.94 -6.23 -8.03
CA LEU A 182 16.00 -5.37 -8.57
C LEU A 182 16.21 -4.11 -7.73
N ILE A 183 15.13 -3.51 -7.25
CA ILE A 183 15.16 -2.29 -6.42
C ILE A 183 14.73 -2.66 -5.00
N GLN A 184 15.70 -2.69 -4.06
CA GLN A 184 15.44 -3.09 -2.68
C GLN A 184 16.14 -2.23 -1.64
N THR A 185 17.33 -1.68 -1.90
CA THR A 185 18.10 -0.89 -0.94
C THR A 185 17.81 0.61 -1.05
N GLU A 186 18.24 1.39 -0.06
CA GLU A 186 18.07 2.85 -0.10
C GLU A 186 18.78 3.49 -1.29
N HIS A 187 20.02 3.06 -1.60
CA HIS A 187 20.75 3.55 -2.77
C HIS A 187 19.98 3.28 -4.06
N GLU A 188 19.54 2.04 -4.26
CA GLU A 188 18.79 1.64 -5.46
C GLU A 188 17.47 2.41 -5.60
N THR A 189 16.74 2.56 -4.49
CA THR A 189 15.47 3.30 -4.47
C THR A 189 15.67 4.77 -4.80
N ARG A 190 16.63 5.43 -4.14
CA ARG A 190 16.91 6.85 -4.40
C ARG A 190 17.43 7.08 -5.80
N LYS A 191 18.32 6.21 -6.29
CA LYS A 191 18.87 6.28 -7.65
C LYS A 191 17.78 6.07 -8.70
N LEU A 192 16.88 5.11 -8.52
CA LEU A 192 15.73 4.93 -9.40
C LEU A 192 14.85 6.19 -9.45
N MET A 193 14.54 6.76 -8.29
CA MET A 193 13.70 7.95 -8.21
C MET A 193 14.36 9.20 -8.78
N GLU A 194 15.68 9.30 -8.73
CA GLU A 194 16.49 10.35 -9.38
C GLU A 194 16.43 10.23 -10.91
N LEU A 195 16.55 9.01 -11.44
CA LEU A 195 16.64 8.74 -12.88
C LEU A 195 15.27 8.67 -13.58
N THR A 196 14.17 8.59 -12.79
CA THR A 196 12.82 8.53 -13.36
C THR A 196 12.15 9.91 -13.39
N ASP A 197 11.41 10.17 -14.47
CA ASP A 197 10.70 11.43 -14.66
C ASP A 197 9.46 11.51 -13.75
N PRO A 198 9.35 12.52 -12.88
CA PRO A 198 8.21 12.67 -11.94
C PRO A 198 6.86 12.92 -12.62
N ARG A 199 6.84 13.21 -13.92
CA ARG A 199 5.61 13.33 -14.70
C ARG A 199 5.00 11.97 -15.06
N TYR A 200 5.80 10.90 -15.03
CA TYR A 200 5.41 9.57 -15.53
C TYR A 200 5.53 8.47 -14.50
N VAL A 201 6.40 8.64 -13.50
CA VAL A 201 6.73 7.62 -12.50
C VAL A 201 6.53 8.17 -11.10
N TRP A 202 5.71 7.47 -10.32
CA TRP A 202 5.40 7.74 -8.91
C TRP A 202 6.08 6.70 -8.01
N LEU A 203 5.58 6.50 -6.80
CA LEU A 203 6.09 5.54 -5.82
C LEU A 203 4.93 4.84 -5.13
N THR A 204 4.95 3.51 -5.08
CA THR A 204 4.23 2.71 -4.08
C THR A 204 5.19 2.43 -2.92
N ALA A 205 4.87 2.92 -1.74
CA ALA A 205 5.70 2.78 -0.54
C ALA A 205 5.17 1.64 0.34
N ASP A 206 5.81 0.46 0.27
CA ASP A 206 5.56 -0.62 1.23
C ASP A 206 6.44 -0.46 2.46
N THR A 207 5.80 -0.25 3.60
CA THR A 207 6.49 0.08 4.85
C THR A 207 7.42 -1.03 5.34
N SER A 208 7.05 -2.29 5.16
CA SER A 208 7.90 -3.42 5.57
C SER A 208 9.06 -3.62 4.61
N HIS A 209 8.81 -3.59 3.29
CA HIS A 209 9.89 -3.75 2.32
C HIS A 209 10.93 -2.64 2.43
N LEU A 210 10.51 -1.40 2.64
CA LEU A 210 11.43 -0.29 2.90
C LEU A 210 12.24 -0.52 4.18
N THR A 211 11.58 -0.91 5.29
CA THR A 211 12.26 -1.19 6.56
C THR A 211 13.28 -2.33 6.42
N LEU A 212 12.88 -3.45 5.81
CA LEU A 212 13.76 -4.60 5.57
C LEU A 212 14.89 -4.29 4.59
N GLY A 213 14.65 -3.37 3.66
CA GLY A 213 15.67 -2.84 2.73
C GLY A 213 16.65 -1.85 3.35
N GLY A 214 16.50 -1.56 4.65
CA GLY A 214 17.39 -0.67 5.40
C GLY A 214 16.98 0.80 5.38
N MET A 215 15.75 1.10 4.99
CA MET A 215 15.19 2.45 4.89
C MET A 215 14.27 2.78 6.06
N ASP A 216 14.19 4.04 6.47
CA ASP A 216 13.08 4.54 7.26
C ASP A 216 11.90 4.82 6.30
N PRO A 217 10.80 4.04 6.37
CA PRO A 217 9.69 4.18 5.43
C PRO A 217 9.01 5.56 5.54
N ILE A 218 8.97 6.16 6.73
CA ILE A 218 8.36 7.47 6.93
C ILE A 218 9.22 8.55 6.28
N GLN A 219 10.55 8.43 6.36
CA GLN A 219 11.44 9.37 5.70
C GLN A 219 11.37 9.27 4.18
N ILE A 220 11.33 8.06 3.63
CA ILE A 220 11.15 7.84 2.17
C ILE A 220 9.82 8.43 1.69
N ILE A 221 8.73 8.22 2.42
CA ILE A 221 7.42 8.81 2.09
C ILE A 221 7.49 10.34 2.11
N LYS A 222 8.18 10.95 3.07
CA LYS A 222 8.36 12.40 3.14
C LYS A 222 9.18 12.93 1.96
N ASP A 223 10.30 12.27 1.66
CA ASP A 223 11.23 12.70 0.60
C ASP A 223 10.58 12.66 -0.78
N TYR A 224 9.69 11.67 -1.01
CA TYR A 224 9.00 11.48 -2.30
C TYR A 224 7.50 11.81 -2.24
N TRP A 225 7.07 12.61 -1.27
CA TRP A 225 5.65 12.96 -1.07
C TRP A 225 4.91 13.39 -2.35
N PRO A 226 5.45 14.28 -3.22
CA PRO A 226 4.76 14.69 -4.45
C PRO A 226 4.58 13.56 -5.48
N ARG A 227 5.29 12.45 -5.29
CA ARG A 227 5.29 11.30 -6.17
C ARG A 227 4.65 10.06 -5.51
N LEU A 228 4.08 10.19 -4.31
CA LEU A 228 3.45 9.07 -3.60
C LEU A 228 2.10 8.72 -4.24
N ALA A 229 1.97 7.52 -4.79
CA ALA A 229 0.73 6.98 -5.35
C ALA A 229 -0.04 6.14 -4.33
N GLU A 230 0.68 5.30 -3.57
CA GLU A 230 0.08 4.30 -2.69
C GLU A 230 0.99 4.01 -1.50
N VAL A 231 0.38 3.60 -0.38
CA VAL A 231 1.11 3.13 0.82
C VAL A 231 0.63 1.73 1.19
N HIS A 232 1.56 0.78 1.30
CA HIS A 232 1.27 -0.52 1.87
C HIS A 232 1.52 -0.50 3.38
N TYR A 233 0.50 -0.87 4.14
CA TYR A 233 0.57 -1.11 5.57
C TYR A 233 0.95 -2.57 5.81
N LYS A 234 2.22 -2.79 6.02
CA LYS A 234 2.84 -4.08 6.30
C LYS A 234 3.93 -3.86 7.33
N ASP A 235 3.95 -4.62 8.41
CA ASP A 235 4.90 -4.40 9.50
C ASP A 235 6.16 -5.28 9.38
N ALA A 236 7.14 -4.96 10.17
CA ALA A 236 8.42 -5.63 10.28
C ALA A 236 8.76 -5.88 11.75
N PRO A 237 9.76 -6.72 12.08
CA PRO A 237 10.19 -6.93 13.45
C PRO A 237 10.61 -5.63 14.13
N ARG A 238 10.24 -5.46 15.40
CA ARG A 238 10.44 -4.23 16.19
C ARG A 238 11.90 -3.75 16.25
N HIS A 239 12.85 -4.68 16.28
CA HIS A 239 14.27 -4.33 16.36
C HIS A 239 14.83 -3.66 15.08
N LEU A 240 14.04 -3.68 13.98
CA LEU A 240 14.39 -3.06 12.69
C LEU A 240 13.82 -1.64 12.54
N ARG A 241 13.15 -1.10 13.55
CA ARG A 241 12.51 0.22 13.47
C ARG A 241 13.51 1.30 13.04
N GLY A 242 13.11 2.08 12.05
CA GLY A 242 13.89 3.18 11.48
C GLY A 242 14.86 2.77 10.38
N GLY A 243 14.90 1.51 9.99
CA GLY A 243 15.82 1.00 8.97
C GLY A 243 17.29 1.17 9.40
N LYS A 244 18.21 1.04 8.54
CA LYS A 244 19.64 1.45 8.54
C LYS A 244 20.49 0.52 7.68
N VAL A 245 20.20 -0.80 7.72
CA VAL A 245 20.91 -1.82 6.96
C VAL A 245 19.92 -2.82 6.37
N LEU A 246 20.28 -3.44 5.27
CA LEU A 246 19.51 -4.55 4.72
C LEU A 246 19.38 -5.66 5.77
N ALA A 247 18.15 -5.96 6.19
CA ALA A 247 17.90 -6.88 7.30
C ALA A 247 17.83 -8.34 6.86
N VAL A 248 17.36 -8.61 5.63
CA VAL A 248 17.16 -9.97 5.12
C VAL A 248 18.44 -10.54 4.52
N PRO A 249 18.61 -11.89 4.52
CA PRO A 249 19.73 -12.54 3.85
C PRO A 249 19.76 -12.23 2.35
N LYS A 250 20.98 -12.17 1.78
CA LYS A 250 21.18 -11.96 0.34
C LYS A 250 20.73 -13.16 -0.49
N THR A 251 20.75 -14.35 0.07
CA THR A 251 20.42 -15.62 -0.59
C THR A 251 19.63 -16.55 0.33
N GLY A 252 19.01 -17.55 -0.24
CA GLY A 252 18.25 -18.54 0.52
C GLY A 252 16.74 -18.23 0.59
N PRO A 253 15.97 -19.04 1.33
CA PRO A 253 14.52 -18.92 1.39
C PRO A 253 14.00 -17.60 1.92
N GLU A 254 14.78 -16.92 2.76
CA GLU A 254 14.39 -15.64 3.38
C GLU A 254 14.82 -14.41 2.60
N ALA A 255 15.55 -14.59 1.47
CA ALA A 255 16.10 -13.47 0.69
C ALA A 255 15.04 -12.52 0.12
N GLY A 256 13.81 -12.98 -0.06
CA GLY A 256 12.66 -12.17 -0.50
C GLY A 256 11.88 -11.53 0.64
N GLY A 257 12.38 -11.58 1.87
CA GLY A 257 11.66 -11.11 3.06
C GLY A 257 10.75 -12.16 3.71
N HIS A 258 10.67 -13.35 3.17
CA HIS A 258 9.86 -14.44 3.72
C HIS A 258 10.27 -14.76 5.16
N GLY A 259 9.29 -14.82 6.06
CA GLY A 259 9.51 -15.02 7.49
C GLY A 259 9.89 -13.74 8.27
N TRP A 260 10.17 -12.63 7.58
CA TRP A 260 10.51 -11.33 8.19
C TRP A 260 9.35 -10.35 8.26
N PHE A 261 8.34 -10.51 7.42
CA PHE A 261 7.15 -9.66 7.47
C PHE A 261 6.32 -9.91 8.73
N ARG A 262 5.56 -8.90 9.16
CA ARG A 262 4.64 -8.96 10.30
C ARG A 262 3.29 -8.38 9.93
N ASN A 263 2.23 -8.95 10.50
CA ASN A 263 0.94 -8.31 10.55
C ASN A 263 0.98 -7.13 11.52
N LEU A 264 0.06 -6.19 11.38
CA LEU A 264 0.02 -5.00 12.24
C LEU A 264 -0.19 -5.34 13.73
N ASN A 265 -0.85 -6.46 14.01
CA ASN A 265 -1.16 -6.94 15.36
C ASN A 265 -0.20 -8.01 15.89
N ASP A 266 0.89 -8.33 15.19
CA ASP A 266 1.85 -9.34 15.65
C ASP A 266 2.62 -8.82 16.88
N ALA A 267 2.78 -9.67 17.88
CA ALA A 267 3.39 -9.29 19.17
C ALA A 267 4.83 -8.81 19.06
N ASP A 268 5.60 -9.33 18.10
CA ASP A 268 6.98 -8.95 17.80
C ASP A 268 7.09 -7.94 16.63
N GLY A 269 5.95 -7.45 16.13
CA GLY A 269 5.84 -6.34 15.21
C GLY A 269 6.18 -5.00 15.84
N GLY A 270 6.05 -3.93 15.07
CA GLY A 270 6.36 -2.55 15.48
C GLY A 270 7.68 -2.06 14.93
N GLY A 271 8.19 -2.69 13.85
CA GLY A 271 9.29 -2.17 13.04
C GLY A 271 8.91 -0.90 12.29
N VAL A 272 7.62 -0.71 12.04
CA VAL A 272 7.06 0.52 11.47
C VAL A 272 6.32 1.32 12.54
N ASP A 273 6.53 2.64 12.58
CA ASP A 273 5.77 3.56 13.44
C ASP A 273 4.47 4.00 12.76
N PHE A 274 3.48 3.11 12.70
CA PHE A 274 2.20 3.42 12.07
C PHE A 274 1.47 4.61 12.67
N PRO A 275 1.46 4.84 14.01
CA PRO A 275 0.87 6.06 14.57
C PRO A 275 1.50 7.35 14.02
N THR A 276 2.82 7.38 13.87
CA THR A 276 3.53 8.54 13.28
C THR A 276 3.25 8.66 11.78
N LEU A 277 3.28 7.54 11.04
CA LEU A 277 2.95 7.52 9.63
C LEU A 277 1.54 8.05 9.38
N GLN A 278 0.55 7.53 10.10
CA GLN A 278 -0.84 7.92 9.91
C GLN A 278 -1.08 9.39 10.24
N LYS A 279 -0.49 9.91 11.32
CA LYS A 279 -0.53 11.35 11.64
C LYS A 279 0.02 12.20 10.48
N TYR A 280 1.12 11.75 9.86
CA TYR A 280 1.71 12.43 8.72
C TYR A 280 0.76 12.41 7.51
N LEU A 281 0.22 11.26 7.13
CA LEU A 281 -0.73 11.14 6.01
C LEU A 281 -1.96 12.03 6.20
N ILE A 282 -2.51 12.09 7.42
CA ILE A 282 -3.63 12.97 7.77
C ILE A 282 -3.23 14.44 7.64
N ALA A 283 -2.08 14.83 8.22
CA ALA A 283 -1.60 16.21 8.19
C ALA A 283 -1.35 16.72 6.77
N GLN A 284 -0.87 15.85 5.89
CA GLN A 284 -0.64 16.14 4.48
C GLN A 284 -1.89 16.00 3.60
N ASN A 285 -3.03 15.64 4.19
CA ASN A 285 -4.29 15.42 3.46
C ASN A 285 -4.13 14.41 2.30
N TYR A 286 -3.51 13.27 2.58
CA TYR A 286 -3.32 12.19 1.61
C TYR A 286 -4.66 11.78 1.01
N LYS A 287 -4.70 11.48 -0.30
CA LYS A 287 -5.93 11.16 -1.04
C LYS A 287 -5.91 9.77 -1.68
N GLY A 288 -4.80 9.06 -1.55
CA GLY A 288 -4.60 7.76 -2.18
C GLY A 288 -5.17 6.59 -1.37
N TRP A 289 -4.66 5.42 -1.66
CA TRP A 289 -5.00 4.18 -0.97
C TRP A 289 -3.91 3.80 0.04
N CYS A 290 -4.35 3.27 1.18
CA CYS A 290 -3.53 2.52 2.12
C CYS A 290 -3.95 1.05 2.06
N VAL A 291 -3.05 0.15 1.69
CA VAL A 291 -3.35 -1.27 1.48
C VAL A 291 -2.77 -2.11 2.60
N LEU A 292 -3.61 -2.90 3.28
CA LEU A 292 -3.16 -3.95 4.19
C LEU A 292 -2.53 -5.06 3.33
N ASP A 293 -1.20 -5.13 3.29
CA ASP A 293 -0.53 -6.10 2.45
C ASP A 293 -0.33 -7.42 3.19
N LEU A 294 -1.03 -8.45 2.72
CA LEU A 294 -1.11 -9.78 3.32
C LEU A 294 -0.24 -10.77 2.53
N ASP A 295 1.04 -10.81 2.83
CA ASP A 295 1.94 -11.80 2.23
C ASP A 295 1.74 -13.18 2.87
N ALA A 296 1.67 -14.24 2.04
CA ALA A 296 1.47 -15.62 2.50
C ALA A 296 2.52 -16.08 3.52
N SER A 297 3.72 -15.51 3.47
CA SER A 297 4.80 -15.82 4.43
C SER A 297 4.58 -15.27 5.83
N MET A 298 3.67 -14.29 5.99
CA MET A 298 3.26 -13.74 7.29
C MET A 298 2.19 -14.58 7.97
N ILE A 299 1.60 -15.52 7.24
CA ILE A 299 0.40 -16.21 7.64
C ILE A 299 0.79 -17.61 8.11
N PRO A 300 0.58 -17.97 9.38
CA PRO A 300 0.83 -19.31 9.85
C PRO A 300 0.06 -20.32 9.00
N LYS A 301 0.72 -21.43 8.67
CA LYS A 301 0.11 -22.48 7.84
C LYS A 301 -1.22 -22.96 8.43
N GLY A 302 -2.28 -22.92 7.64
CA GLY A 302 -3.62 -23.31 8.05
C GLY A 302 -4.44 -22.20 8.71
N SER A 303 -3.92 -20.96 8.78
CA SER A 303 -4.69 -19.81 9.26
C SER A 303 -5.82 -19.46 8.30
N ASN A 304 -6.89 -18.95 8.87
CA ASN A 304 -7.98 -18.35 8.12
C ASN A 304 -7.62 -16.91 7.72
N MET A 305 -7.55 -16.63 6.42
CA MET A 305 -7.20 -15.31 5.88
C MET A 305 -8.15 -14.20 6.35
N GLU A 306 -9.43 -14.51 6.54
CA GLU A 306 -10.39 -13.56 7.06
C GLU A 306 -10.06 -13.15 8.51
N GLU A 307 -9.63 -14.09 9.34
CA GLU A 307 -9.22 -13.80 10.72
C GLU A 307 -7.92 -12.99 10.78
N VAL A 308 -6.97 -13.27 9.88
CA VAL A 308 -5.74 -12.45 9.76
C VAL A 308 -6.11 -11.01 9.39
N LEU A 309 -6.99 -10.82 8.42
CA LEU A 309 -7.43 -9.50 7.99
C LEU A 309 -8.18 -8.76 9.10
N LYS A 310 -9.06 -9.46 9.84
CA LYS A 310 -9.75 -8.91 11.02
C LYS A 310 -8.77 -8.48 12.11
N GLY A 311 -7.68 -9.23 12.32
CA GLY A 311 -6.62 -8.87 13.26
C GLY A 311 -5.93 -7.54 12.89
N ASN A 312 -5.59 -7.36 11.62
CA ASN A 312 -5.04 -6.10 11.12
C ASN A 312 -6.04 -4.93 11.26
N ILE A 313 -7.31 -5.16 10.92
CA ILE A 313 -8.39 -4.15 11.10
C ILE A 313 -8.54 -3.79 12.58
N LYS A 314 -8.51 -4.78 13.47
CA LYS A 314 -8.58 -4.52 14.91
C LYS A 314 -7.46 -3.62 15.39
N TYR A 315 -6.22 -3.83 14.91
CA TYR A 315 -5.10 -2.92 15.21
C TYR A 315 -5.39 -1.49 14.74
N MET A 316 -5.95 -1.33 13.54
CA MET A 316 -6.28 0.00 13.02
C MET A 316 -7.31 0.71 13.90
N VAL A 317 -8.32 0.00 14.37
CA VAL A 317 -9.34 0.56 15.27
C VAL A 317 -8.75 0.88 16.64
N ASP A 318 -8.06 -0.06 17.27
CA ASP A 318 -7.61 0.06 18.65
C ASP A 318 -6.40 0.99 18.81
N VAL A 319 -5.47 0.98 17.87
CA VAL A 319 -4.17 1.68 17.97
C VAL A 319 -4.15 2.95 17.12
N LEU A 320 -4.67 2.88 15.90
CA LEU A 320 -4.66 4.03 14.99
C LEU A 320 -5.94 4.87 15.09
N HIS A 321 -6.94 4.40 15.84
CA HIS A 321 -8.24 5.05 16.02
C HIS A 321 -8.97 5.35 14.71
N VAL A 322 -8.87 4.41 13.77
CA VAL A 322 -9.49 4.46 12.45
C VAL A 322 -10.27 3.18 12.20
N ASP A 323 -11.53 3.32 11.80
CA ASP A 323 -12.26 2.21 11.20
C ASP A 323 -12.08 2.28 9.67
N PRO A 324 -11.30 1.37 9.08
CA PRO A 324 -11.01 1.40 7.64
C PRO A 324 -12.22 1.10 6.75
N LYS A 325 -13.35 0.73 7.35
CA LYS A 325 -14.62 0.46 6.64
C LYS A 325 -15.44 1.73 6.39
N THR A 326 -15.15 2.80 7.12
CA THR A 326 -15.96 4.03 7.13
C THR A 326 -15.29 5.21 6.42
N VAL A 327 -14.17 4.99 5.75
CA VAL A 327 -13.34 6.01 5.10
C VAL A 327 -13.23 5.78 3.60
#